data_0d8b144523d79c4acdc6a065a0b9d7c5
#
_entry.id   0d8b144523d79c4acdc6a065a0b9d7c5
#
_cell.length_a   1.000
_cell.length_b   1.000
_cell.length_c   1.000
_cell.angle_alpha   90.00
_cell.angle_beta   90.00
_cell.angle_gamma   90.00
#
_symmetry.space_group_name_H-M   'P 1'
#
loop_
_entity.id
_entity.type
_entity.pdbx_description
1 polymer ?
#
loop_
_entity_poly.entity_id
_entity_poly.type
_entity_poly.pdbx_seq_one_letter_code
_entity_poly.pdbx_strand_id
1 'polypeptide(L)'
;MPEAGTSFTRSRAVRVASGLASFGVVVGFSLVAASPASAATDADCTPLNTVDATTGTSTDIQTLLTASTPVICLSGTFTLTAGLTYDYDVTLHGLPSATLDGDGSYGILTDTGTHTLIVENLRFTNGNAFDGGAINGYGVLVNNSSFDNNSATSFGGAIAAYGTEINNSVFEDNTAAFGGAVAAGFVGVSASTFTQNSADASGGAIYGYGGGIGAVAVDSSTFEANTAQFVGGAIASYGSLAVDNSTFVGNSTEDEFGQGGAIGAESGTVFQSTFLDNSSGSGSAASIYKSSDTELTLRGNIFAGSVDEHLFADGTGQFADAGGNLFTTSEATESSLSGVQPSTLFDLTTLAIFNGATLADNGGPTYTVALYAGSPAINAVPADPDSLTVDQRGVARPDVSDAGAYEFVAPVLAATGSVPSGILGGAAALLLGAGALAVGLARRAVRTR
;
A
#
# COMPACT_ATOMS: atom_id res chain seq x y z
N MET A 1 -30.02 23.87 -44.24
CA MET A 1 -29.25 24.39 -43.14
C MET A 1 -28.31 23.27 -42.71
N PRO A 2 -27.00 23.40 -42.86
CA PRO A 2 -26.08 22.31 -42.57
C PRO A 2 -25.66 22.30 -41.09
N GLU A 3 -25.59 21.09 -40.56
CA GLU A 3 -25.06 20.79 -39.22
C GLU A 3 -23.58 21.08 -39.12
N ALA A 4 -23.18 21.77 -38.06
CA ALA A 4 -21.80 22.02 -37.73
C ALA A 4 -21.27 20.85 -36.87
N GLY A 5 -20.48 19.98 -37.49
CA GLY A 5 -19.72 18.93 -36.78
C GLY A 5 -18.54 19.55 -36.04
N THR A 6 -18.54 19.48 -34.72
CA THR A 6 -17.37 19.78 -33.89
C THR A 6 -16.48 18.55 -33.79
N SER A 7 -15.32 18.68 -34.43
CA SER A 7 -14.23 17.73 -34.36
C SER A 7 -13.59 17.80 -32.95
N PHE A 8 -13.73 16.73 -32.16
CA PHE A 8 -12.93 16.55 -30.94
C PHE A 8 -11.55 16.02 -31.32
N THR A 9 -10.56 16.87 -31.21
CA THR A 9 -9.14 16.47 -31.27
C THR A 9 -8.79 15.66 -30.02
N ARG A 10 -8.44 14.40 -30.22
CA ARG A 10 -7.88 13.52 -29.18
C ARG A 10 -6.47 14.04 -28.80
N SER A 11 -6.32 14.64 -27.63
CA SER A 11 -5.00 14.88 -27.05
C SER A 11 -4.46 13.57 -26.48
N ARG A 12 -3.22 13.26 -26.81
CA ARG A 12 -2.49 12.07 -26.35
C ARG A 12 -2.27 12.14 -24.84
N ALA A 13 -2.83 11.18 -24.09
CA ALA A 13 -2.45 10.93 -22.71
C ALA A 13 -0.97 10.50 -22.67
N VAL A 14 -0.15 11.22 -21.94
CA VAL A 14 1.21 10.80 -21.58
C VAL A 14 1.04 9.69 -20.52
N ARG A 15 1.43 8.48 -20.85
CA ARG A 15 1.47 7.34 -19.93
C ARG A 15 2.56 7.60 -18.89
N VAL A 16 2.19 7.74 -17.64
CA VAL A 16 3.12 7.52 -16.53
C VAL A 16 3.35 6.01 -16.51
N ALA A 17 4.55 5.59 -16.88
CA ALA A 17 4.91 4.20 -16.99
C ALA A 17 5.26 3.67 -15.60
N SER A 18 4.32 3.00 -14.96
CA SER A 18 4.50 1.84 -14.08
C SER A 18 3.13 1.37 -13.59
N GLY A 19 2.68 0.20 -14.02
CA GLY A 19 1.74 -0.65 -13.31
C GLY A 19 0.23 -0.40 -13.42
N LEU A 20 -0.28 0.74 -13.88
CA LEU A 20 -1.72 1.02 -13.95
C LEU A 20 -2.39 0.60 -15.28
N ALA A 21 -1.92 -0.47 -15.92
CA ALA A 21 -2.39 -0.87 -17.24
C ALA A 21 -3.65 -1.75 -17.26
N SER A 22 -4.26 -2.09 -16.12
CA SER A 22 -5.45 -2.97 -16.08
C SER A 22 -6.78 -2.26 -15.84
N PHE A 23 -6.85 -0.93 -15.83
CA PHE A 23 -8.12 -0.25 -15.70
C PHE A 23 -8.78 -0.01 -17.06
N GLY A 24 -9.73 -0.87 -17.42
CA GLY A 24 -10.69 -0.65 -18.50
C GLY A 24 -11.70 0.49 -18.23
N VAL A 25 -11.56 1.21 -17.13
CA VAL A 25 -12.31 2.44 -16.85
C VAL A 25 -11.32 3.58 -16.87
N VAL A 26 -11.14 4.19 -18.03
CA VAL A 26 -10.57 5.52 -18.13
C VAL A 26 -11.59 6.48 -17.49
N VAL A 27 -11.59 6.56 -16.16
CA VAL A 27 -12.12 7.74 -15.50
C VAL A 27 -11.12 8.83 -15.83
N GLY A 28 -11.46 9.63 -16.85
CA GLY A 28 -10.68 10.78 -17.27
C GLY A 28 -10.62 11.81 -16.15
N PHE A 29 -9.81 11.56 -15.11
CA PHE A 29 -9.27 12.61 -14.32
C PHE A 29 -8.17 13.26 -15.14
N SER A 30 -8.55 14.24 -15.97
CA SER A 30 -7.68 15.38 -16.04
C SER A 30 -7.74 16.06 -14.66
N LEU A 31 -6.94 15.63 -13.69
CA LEU A 31 -6.16 16.65 -13.02
C LEU A 31 -5.62 17.42 -14.20
N VAL A 32 -6.11 18.66 -14.43
CA VAL A 32 -5.64 19.49 -15.52
C VAL A 32 -4.16 19.23 -15.56
N ALA A 33 -3.69 18.60 -16.65
CA ALA A 33 -2.27 18.45 -16.83
C ALA A 33 -1.70 19.87 -16.97
N ALA A 34 -1.58 20.56 -15.86
CA ALA A 34 -0.38 21.28 -15.58
C ALA A 34 0.68 20.27 -15.97
N SER A 35 1.46 20.52 -17.01
CA SER A 35 2.65 19.74 -17.39
C SER A 35 3.20 19.18 -16.12
N PRO A 36 3.43 17.82 -16.01
CA PRO A 36 3.88 17.26 -14.75
C PRO A 36 4.91 18.23 -14.24
N ALA A 37 4.58 18.95 -13.15
CA ALA A 37 5.52 19.88 -12.57
C ALA A 37 6.71 18.97 -12.32
N SER A 38 7.79 19.20 -13.04
CA SER A 38 9.01 18.38 -12.91
C SER A 38 9.28 18.37 -11.42
N ALA A 39 9.44 17.18 -10.83
CA ALA A 39 9.75 17.06 -9.42
C ALA A 39 10.82 18.12 -9.09
N ALA A 40 10.58 18.93 -8.07
CA ALA A 40 11.53 19.94 -7.70
C ALA A 40 12.85 19.27 -7.35
N THR A 41 13.94 19.85 -7.75
CA THR A 41 15.28 19.33 -7.46
C THR A 41 16.01 20.34 -6.58
N ASP A 42 17.08 19.93 -5.90
CA ASP A 42 17.92 20.84 -5.14
C ASP A 42 18.42 22.02 -6.01
N ALA A 43 18.47 21.85 -7.34
CA ALA A 43 18.84 22.90 -8.27
C ALA A 43 17.77 24.02 -8.41
N ASP A 44 16.52 23.73 -8.06
CA ASP A 44 15.43 24.72 -8.07
C ASP A 44 15.45 25.57 -6.81
N CYS A 45 16.26 25.20 -5.81
CA CYS A 45 16.41 25.87 -4.53
C CYS A 45 17.47 26.98 -4.62
N THR A 46 17.04 28.20 -4.36
CA THR A 46 17.88 29.38 -4.35
C THR A 46 17.79 30.10 -2.98
N PRO A 47 18.72 31.01 -2.62
CA PRO A 47 18.59 31.73 -1.37
C PRO A 47 17.31 32.59 -1.25
N LEU A 48 16.61 32.83 -2.36
CA LEU A 48 15.38 33.63 -2.36
C LEU A 48 14.10 32.80 -2.07
N ASN A 49 14.15 31.52 -2.28
CA ASN A 49 13.01 30.60 -2.03
C ASN A 49 13.35 29.46 -1.02
N THR A 50 14.45 29.60 -0.28
CA THR A 50 14.87 28.64 0.75
C THR A 50 14.72 29.24 2.13
N VAL A 51 14.09 28.48 3.04
CA VAL A 51 14.03 28.79 4.47
C VAL A 51 14.79 27.71 5.22
N ASP A 52 15.81 28.13 5.98
CA ASP A 52 16.59 27.25 6.84
C ASP A 52 16.17 27.47 8.31
N ALA A 53 15.81 26.40 9.01
CA ALA A 53 15.31 26.48 10.40
C ALA A 53 16.34 27.04 11.41
N THR A 54 17.62 27.13 11.04
CA THR A 54 18.64 27.77 11.91
C THR A 54 18.61 29.29 11.87
N THR A 55 18.02 29.87 10.81
CA THR A 55 17.99 31.34 10.57
C THR A 55 16.58 31.85 10.29
N GLY A 56 15.68 31.02 9.89
CA GLY A 56 14.28 31.33 9.54
C GLY A 56 13.28 30.64 10.46
N THR A 57 12.03 31.02 10.33
CA THR A 57 10.88 30.57 11.13
C THR A 57 9.72 30.15 10.24
N SER A 58 8.65 29.59 10.82
CA SER A 58 7.39 29.33 10.12
C SER A 58 6.77 30.61 9.51
N THR A 59 7.03 31.77 10.09
CA THR A 59 6.60 33.07 9.53
C THR A 59 7.29 33.37 8.20
N ASP A 60 8.55 32.97 8.04
CA ASP A 60 9.27 33.16 6.77
C ASP A 60 8.71 32.26 5.68
N ILE A 61 8.31 31.00 6.02
CA ILE A 61 7.60 30.11 5.12
C ILE A 61 6.27 30.75 4.68
N GLN A 62 5.48 31.26 5.64
CA GLN A 62 4.21 31.92 5.32
C GLN A 62 4.42 33.18 4.46
N THR A 63 5.54 33.89 4.62
CA THR A 63 5.87 35.02 3.80
C THR A 63 6.09 34.63 2.34
N LEU A 64 6.81 33.55 2.07
CA LEU A 64 6.97 32.98 0.72
C LEU A 64 5.65 32.48 0.14
N LEU A 65 4.83 31.80 0.94
CA LEU A 65 3.49 31.37 0.53
C LEU A 65 2.62 32.56 0.15
N THR A 66 2.61 33.63 0.94
CA THR A 66 1.86 34.85 0.63
C THR A 66 2.39 35.58 -0.60
N ALA A 67 3.68 35.46 -0.89
CA ALA A 67 4.31 36.04 -2.08
C ALA A 67 4.08 35.21 -3.36
N SER A 68 3.31 34.10 -3.27
CA SER A 68 3.03 33.17 -4.37
C SER A 68 4.30 32.60 -5.00
N THR A 69 5.26 32.20 -4.15
CA THR A 69 6.52 31.58 -4.58
C THR A 69 6.26 30.14 -5.02
N PRO A 70 6.43 29.76 -6.29
CA PRO A 70 5.93 28.47 -6.80
C PRO A 70 6.69 27.24 -6.27
N VAL A 71 7.95 27.42 -5.88
CA VAL A 71 8.77 26.38 -5.23
C VAL A 71 9.37 26.96 -3.97
N ILE A 72 9.12 26.33 -2.85
CA ILE A 72 9.66 26.71 -1.54
C ILE A 72 10.49 25.56 -1.00
N CYS A 73 11.76 25.83 -0.75
CA CYS A 73 12.69 24.85 -0.23
C CYS A 73 12.88 25.03 1.28
N LEU A 74 12.84 23.93 2.01
CA LEU A 74 12.90 23.92 3.47
C LEU A 74 14.09 23.08 3.95
N SER A 75 14.77 23.52 4.99
CA SER A 75 15.88 22.79 5.60
C SER A 75 15.76 22.84 7.13
N GLY A 76 15.89 21.70 7.78
CA GLY A 76 15.78 21.56 9.23
C GLY A 76 14.35 21.40 9.76
N THR A 77 14.14 21.64 11.04
CA THR A 77 12.85 21.43 11.72
C THR A 77 12.21 22.76 12.09
N PHE A 78 10.98 22.95 11.65
CA PHE A 78 10.15 24.11 11.95
C PHE A 78 9.00 23.73 12.87
N THR A 79 9.06 24.13 14.12
CA THR A 79 7.90 24.04 15.02
C THR A 79 7.00 25.24 14.76
N LEU A 80 5.76 24.97 14.40
CA LEU A 80 4.82 26.01 14.00
C LEU A 80 4.27 26.76 15.20
N THR A 81 4.08 28.06 15.03
CA THR A 81 3.38 28.93 15.97
C THR A 81 2.00 29.35 15.47
N ALA A 82 1.66 28.97 14.25
CA ALA A 82 0.36 29.09 13.60
C ALA A 82 0.34 28.17 12.37
N GLY A 83 -0.84 27.74 11.94
CA GLY A 83 -1.01 27.02 10.69
C GLY A 83 -0.58 27.84 9.47
N LEU A 84 -0.05 27.19 8.47
CA LEU A 84 0.36 27.80 7.18
C LEU A 84 -0.80 27.72 6.19
N THR A 85 -0.94 28.73 5.35
CA THR A 85 -1.99 28.80 4.32
C THR A 85 -1.42 29.13 2.95
N TYR A 86 -2.03 28.58 1.89
CA TYR A 86 -1.69 28.91 0.50
C TYR A 86 -2.96 29.08 -0.34
N ASP A 87 -2.85 29.83 -1.44
CA ASP A 87 -3.96 30.18 -2.35
C ASP A 87 -3.54 30.11 -3.83
N TYR A 88 -2.54 29.27 -4.14
CA TYR A 88 -2.02 29.02 -5.50
C TYR A 88 -1.33 27.65 -5.55
N ASP A 89 -1.03 27.15 -6.76
CA ASP A 89 -0.28 25.91 -6.95
C ASP A 89 1.16 26.07 -6.45
N VAL A 90 1.57 25.22 -5.50
CA VAL A 90 2.88 25.34 -4.86
C VAL A 90 3.56 23.99 -4.66
N THR A 91 4.89 23.98 -4.78
CA THR A 91 5.75 22.86 -4.40
C THR A 91 6.52 23.18 -3.13
N LEU A 92 6.44 22.31 -2.13
CA LEU A 92 7.29 22.33 -0.95
C LEU A 92 8.33 21.21 -1.05
N HIS A 93 9.60 21.55 -1.00
CA HIS A 93 10.72 20.63 -1.17
C HIS A 93 11.68 20.65 0.02
N GLY A 94 11.96 19.48 0.61
CA GLY A 94 12.88 19.34 1.75
C GLY A 94 14.33 19.12 1.35
N LEU A 95 15.26 19.81 2.00
CA LEU A 95 16.70 19.80 1.74
C LEU A 95 17.52 19.30 2.95
N PRO A 96 18.11 18.11 2.94
CA PRO A 96 17.79 16.91 2.15
C PRO A 96 16.47 16.30 2.62
N SER A 97 16.02 16.65 3.81
CA SER A 97 14.69 16.43 4.37
C SER A 97 14.42 17.50 5.41
N ALA A 98 13.22 18.06 5.43
CA ALA A 98 12.85 19.03 6.44
C ALA A 98 11.60 18.56 7.18
N THR A 99 11.40 19.07 8.39
CA THR A 99 10.25 18.74 9.23
C THR A 99 9.39 19.97 9.46
N LEU A 100 8.09 19.81 9.24
CA LEU A 100 7.06 20.75 9.69
C LEU A 100 6.33 20.10 10.87
N ASP A 101 6.44 20.71 12.04
CA ASP A 101 5.90 20.23 13.30
C ASP A 101 4.76 21.14 13.77
N GLY A 102 3.53 20.60 13.80
CA GLY A 102 2.31 21.30 14.23
C GLY A 102 2.21 21.51 15.74
N ASP A 103 3.17 21.01 16.53
CA ASP A 103 3.22 21.12 18.00
C ASP A 103 1.95 20.57 18.72
N GLY A 104 1.19 19.70 18.04
CA GLY A 104 -0.09 19.18 18.51
C GLY A 104 -1.21 20.24 18.61
N SER A 105 -0.95 21.44 18.11
CA SER A 105 -1.84 22.59 18.29
C SER A 105 -2.39 23.15 16.98
N TYR A 106 -1.71 22.94 15.88
CA TYR A 106 -2.05 23.55 14.60
C TYR A 106 -2.14 22.52 13.48
N GLY A 107 -3.13 22.68 12.59
CA GLY A 107 -3.04 22.12 11.23
C GLY A 107 -1.85 22.76 10.52
N ILE A 108 -1.07 21.93 9.79
CA ILE A 108 0.21 22.42 9.29
C ILE A 108 0.02 23.26 8.01
N LEU A 109 -0.73 22.72 7.02
CA LEU A 109 -0.96 23.40 5.74
C LEU A 109 -2.45 23.36 5.37
N THR A 110 -2.98 24.51 4.94
CA THR A 110 -4.36 24.64 4.47
C THR A 110 -4.45 25.37 3.15
N ASP A 111 -5.07 24.75 2.15
CA ASP A 111 -5.47 25.43 0.91
C ASP A 111 -6.69 26.31 1.16
N THR A 112 -6.64 27.56 0.76
CA THR A 112 -7.77 28.48 0.87
C THR A 112 -8.59 28.57 -0.42
N GLY A 113 -8.29 27.71 -1.42
CA GLY A 113 -8.95 27.66 -2.72
C GLY A 113 -9.08 26.25 -3.27
N THR A 114 -8.70 26.08 -4.52
CA THR A 114 -8.75 24.79 -5.24
C THR A 114 -7.44 24.56 -5.99
N HIS A 115 -6.34 24.55 -5.24
CA HIS A 115 -5.00 24.54 -5.78
C HIS A 115 -4.33 23.19 -5.60
N THR A 116 -3.25 22.97 -6.33
CA THR A 116 -2.42 21.79 -6.21
C THR A 116 -1.22 22.06 -5.31
N LEU A 117 -1.07 21.24 -4.28
CA LEU A 117 0.13 21.18 -3.46
C LEU A 117 0.96 19.95 -3.87
N ILE A 118 2.25 20.21 -4.14
CA ILE A 118 3.23 19.14 -4.29
C ILE A 118 4.14 19.15 -3.07
N VAL A 119 4.33 17.98 -2.45
CA VAL A 119 5.16 17.77 -1.27
C VAL A 119 6.25 16.76 -1.61
N GLU A 120 7.50 17.12 -1.38
CA GLU A 120 8.64 16.28 -1.70
C GLU A 120 9.69 16.30 -0.60
N ASN A 121 10.15 15.12 -0.17
CA ASN A 121 11.22 14.94 0.82
C ASN A 121 10.94 15.66 2.16
N LEU A 122 9.69 15.70 2.62
CA LEU A 122 9.27 16.39 3.84
C LEU A 122 8.73 15.41 4.88
N ARG A 123 8.89 15.78 6.14
CA ARG A 123 8.20 15.16 7.27
C ARG A 123 7.17 16.13 7.85
N PHE A 124 5.96 15.65 8.05
CA PHE A 124 4.87 16.36 8.72
C PHE A 124 4.53 15.61 10.00
N THR A 125 4.63 16.27 11.12
CA THR A 125 4.41 15.64 12.42
C THR A 125 3.58 16.50 13.36
N ASN A 126 2.83 15.85 14.27
CA ASN A 126 2.05 16.51 15.31
C ASN A 126 1.09 17.60 14.78
N GLY A 127 0.60 17.47 13.57
CA GLY A 127 -0.45 18.34 13.04
C GLY A 127 -1.78 18.04 13.70
N ASN A 128 -2.59 19.08 14.03
CA ASN A 128 -3.90 18.92 14.65
C ASN A 128 -4.90 19.91 14.05
N ALA A 129 -5.98 19.38 13.46
CA ALA A 129 -6.99 20.19 12.80
C ALA A 129 -8.40 19.58 12.89
N PHE A 130 -9.39 20.25 12.30
CA PHE A 130 -10.72 19.66 12.10
C PHE A 130 -10.69 18.62 10.99
N ASP A 131 -10.11 18.97 9.84
CA ASP A 131 -9.83 18.09 8.70
C ASP A 131 -8.36 18.25 8.28
N GLY A 132 -7.69 17.15 7.95
CA GLY A 132 -6.31 17.15 7.51
C GLY A 132 -5.32 17.68 8.54
N GLY A 133 -5.02 16.89 9.57
CA GLY A 133 -4.12 17.33 10.65
C GLY A 133 -2.81 17.92 10.15
N ALA A 134 -2.21 17.34 9.12
CA ALA A 134 -1.06 17.93 8.45
C ALA A 134 -1.47 18.79 7.24
N ILE A 135 -2.30 18.26 6.33
CA ILE A 135 -2.66 18.94 5.09
C ILE A 135 -4.17 18.88 4.87
N ASN A 136 -4.79 20.05 4.76
CA ASN A 136 -6.15 20.21 4.23
C ASN A 136 -6.06 20.90 2.88
N GLY A 137 -6.29 20.14 1.78
CA GLY A 137 -6.05 20.63 0.42
C GLY A 137 -7.10 20.20 -0.59
N TYR A 138 -7.03 20.78 -1.79
CA TYR A 138 -7.87 20.35 -2.91
C TYR A 138 -7.19 19.21 -3.70
N GLY A 139 -6.03 19.46 -4.30
CA GLY A 139 -5.18 18.48 -4.94
C GLY A 139 -3.86 18.33 -4.20
N VAL A 140 -3.50 17.12 -3.76
CA VAL A 140 -2.27 16.90 -2.99
C VAL A 140 -1.45 15.78 -3.62
N LEU A 141 -0.23 16.09 -4.06
CA LEU A 141 0.74 15.13 -4.56
C LEU A 141 1.86 14.98 -3.54
N VAL A 142 2.10 13.76 -3.09
CA VAL A 142 3.09 13.43 -2.06
C VAL A 142 4.14 12.50 -2.62
N ASN A 143 5.40 12.90 -2.53
CA ASN A 143 6.53 12.10 -2.96
C ASN A 143 7.60 12.02 -1.86
N ASN A 144 8.12 10.83 -1.60
CA ASN A 144 9.25 10.59 -0.69
C ASN A 144 9.11 11.29 0.67
N SER A 145 7.91 11.31 1.25
CA SER A 145 7.60 12.10 2.44
C SER A 145 7.04 11.23 3.56
N SER A 146 7.06 11.75 4.79
CA SER A 146 6.51 11.05 5.94
C SER A 146 5.52 11.90 6.71
N PHE A 147 4.49 11.24 7.25
CA PHE A 147 3.43 11.84 8.03
C PHE A 147 3.23 11.01 9.29
N ASP A 148 3.56 11.56 10.43
CA ASP A 148 3.47 10.83 11.69
C ASP A 148 2.79 11.63 12.81
N ASN A 149 2.00 10.96 13.63
CA ASN A 149 1.30 11.55 14.78
C ASN A 149 0.42 12.76 14.41
N ASN A 150 -0.15 12.79 13.20
CA ASN A 150 -1.09 13.85 12.84
C ASN A 150 -2.51 13.44 13.22
N SER A 151 -3.33 14.40 13.64
CA SER A 151 -4.67 14.16 14.13
C SER A 151 -5.69 15.10 13.50
N ALA A 152 -6.84 14.54 13.12
CA ALA A 152 -7.99 15.34 12.70
C ALA A 152 -9.25 14.90 13.46
N THR A 153 -10.11 15.85 13.76
CA THR A 153 -11.38 15.53 14.44
C THR A 153 -12.35 14.82 13.50
N SER A 154 -12.27 15.06 12.20
CA SER A 154 -13.22 14.55 11.21
C SER A 154 -12.54 13.71 10.12
N PHE A 155 -11.91 14.31 9.13
CA PHE A 155 -11.36 13.62 7.98
C PHE A 155 -9.84 13.70 7.89
N GLY A 156 -9.19 12.55 7.61
CA GLY A 156 -7.79 12.47 7.26
C GLY A 156 -6.84 12.98 8.34
N GLY A 157 -6.39 12.12 9.26
CA GLY A 157 -5.47 12.51 10.33
C GLY A 157 -4.24 13.23 9.82
N ALA A 158 -3.66 12.77 8.73
CA ALA A 158 -2.60 13.47 8.02
C ALA A 158 -3.16 14.34 6.88
N ILE A 159 -3.91 13.76 5.94
CA ILE A 159 -4.33 14.46 4.71
C ILE A 159 -5.85 14.34 4.51
N ALA A 160 -6.52 15.49 4.42
CA ALA A 160 -7.87 15.61 3.87
C ALA A 160 -7.81 16.35 2.54
N ALA A 161 -8.35 15.74 1.46
CA ALA A 161 -8.26 16.35 0.13
C ALA A 161 -9.46 16.01 -0.75
N TYR A 162 -9.68 16.76 -1.82
CA TYR A 162 -10.57 16.31 -2.89
C TYR A 162 -9.95 15.16 -3.68
N GLY A 163 -8.64 15.24 -3.98
CA GLY A 163 -7.88 14.17 -4.59
C GLY A 163 -6.43 14.16 -4.13
N THR A 164 -5.86 12.96 -3.95
CA THR A 164 -4.45 12.83 -3.57
C THR A 164 -3.76 11.69 -4.32
N GLU A 165 -2.49 11.91 -4.66
CA GLU A 165 -1.57 10.88 -5.15
C GLU A 165 -0.38 10.79 -4.19
N ILE A 166 -0.04 9.58 -3.76
CA ILE A 166 0.97 9.30 -2.74
C ILE A 166 1.96 8.27 -3.31
N ASN A 167 3.23 8.66 -3.37
CA ASN A 167 4.29 7.83 -3.91
C ASN A 167 5.46 7.74 -2.93
N ASN A 168 5.96 6.53 -2.70
CA ASN A 168 7.16 6.26 -1.91
C ASN A 168 7.17 6.99 -0.57
N SER A 169 6.04 6.92 0.17
CA SER A 169 5.82 7.71 1.37
C SER A 169 5.33 6.86 2.55
N VAL A 170 5.50 7.39 3.77
CA VAL A 170 5.18 6.67 5.01
C VAL A 170 4.15 7.46 5.81
N PHE A 171 3.12 6.77 6.30
CA PHE A 171 2.07 7.30 7.17
C PHE A 171 2.00 6.43 8.44
N GLU A 172 2.34 7.00 9.58
CA GLU A 172 2.46 6.27 10.83
C GLU A 172 1.73 7.01 11.97
N ASP A 173 0.96 6.26 12.81
CA ASP A 173 0.30 6.79 13.99
C ASP A 173 -0.60 8.03 13.75
N ASN A 174 -1.25 8.12 12.57
CA ASN A 174 -2.19 9.21 12.31
C ASN A 174 -3.61 8.81 12.72
N THR A 175 -4.41 9.78 13.20
CA THR A 175 -5.73 9.53 13.76
C THR A 175 -6.80 10.47 13.24
N ALA A 176 -8.01 9.95 12.95
CA ALA A 176 -9.18 10.76 12.56
C ALA A 176 -10.50 10.01 12.87
N ALA A 177 -11.64 10.65 12.64
CA ALA A 177 -12.89 9.91 12.61
C ALA A 177 -12.98 9.04 11.34
N PHE A 178 -12.57 9.57 10.20
CA PHE A 178 -12.57 8.86 8.91
C PHE A 178 -11.22 9.02 8.21
N GLY A 179 -10.61 7.88 7.82
CA GLY A 179 -9.28 7.85 7.24
C GLY A 179 -8.21 8.30 8.22
N GLY A 180 -7.77 7.41 9.11
CA GLY A 180 -6.78 7.73 10.15
C GLY A 180 -5.57 8.47 9.60
N ALA A 181 -5.08 8.08 8.43
CA ALA A 181 -4.06 8.83 7.69
C ALA A 181 -4.66 9.75 6.62
N VAL A 182 -5.48 9.21 5.71
CA VAL A 182 -5.90 9.90 4.49
C VAL A 182 -7.41 9.78 4.28
N ALA A 183 -8.07 10.91 4.03
CA ALA A 183 -9.43 10.93 3.54
C ALA A 183 -9.53 11.80 2.28
N ALA A 184 -9.99 11.20 1.17
CA ALA A 184 -10.17 11.97 -0.07
C ALA A 184 -11.25 11.38 -0.98
N GLY A 185 -11.74 12.20 -1.93
CA GLY A 185 -12.65 11.74 -2.96
C GLY A 185 -11.98 10.76 -3.93
N PHE A 186 -10.68 10.96 -4.20
CA PHE A 186 -9.83 10.08 -5.02
C PHE A 186 -8.49 9.89 -4.33
N VAL A 187 -8.06 8.64 -4.22
CA VAL A 187 -6.78 8.29 -3.59
C VAL A 187 -6.00 7.37 -4.51
N GLY A 188 -4.83 7.82 -4.96
CA GLY A 188 -3.84 6.99 -5.61
C GLY A 188 -2.66 6.74 -4.66
N VAL A 189 -2.23 5.50 -4.51
CA VAL A 189 -1.11 5.13 -3.64
C VAL A 189 -0.20 4.18 -4.39
N SER A 190 1.09 4.45 -4.39
CA SER A 190 2.09 3.52 -4.88
C SER A 190 3.33 3.48 -3.98
N ALA A 191 3.94 2.31 -3.86
CA ALA A 191 5.21 2.11 -3.17
C ALA A 191 5.27 2.75 -1.77
N SER A 192 4.14 2.72 -1.02
CA SER A 192 3.99 3.46 0.23
C SER A 192 3.59 2.56 1.39
N THR A 193 3.88 3.01 2.61
CA THR A 193 3.61 2.25 3.84
C THR A 193 2.65 3.03 4.75
N PHE A 194 1.63 2.33 5.26
CA PHE A 194 0.66 2.84 6.22
C PHE A 194 0.68 1.94 7.45
N THR A 195 1.15 2.46 8.58
CA THR A 195 1.34 1.67 9.79
C THR A 195 0.65 2.34 10.98
N GLN A 196 -0.10 1.53 11.77
CA GLN A 196 -0.70 1.97 13.03
C GLN A 196 -1.60 3.22 12.93
N ASN A 197 -2.19 3.48 11.75
CA ASN A 197 -3.16 4.57 11.63
C ASN A 197 -4.52 4.11 12.15
N SER A 198 -5.28 5.02 12.77
CA SER A 198 -6.52 4.68 13.44
C SER A 198 -7.68 5.61 13.07
N ALA A 199 -8.85 5.02 12.83
CA ALA A 199 -10.08 5.76 12.56
C ALA A 199 -11.18 5.39 13.58
N ASP A 200 -11.80 6.41 14.20
CA ASP A 200 -12.95 6.22 15.10
C ASP A 200 -14.21 5.71 14.36
N ALA A 201 -14.21 5.71 13.04
CA ALA A 201 -15.31 5.17 12.24
C ALA A 201 -14.79 4.20 11.16
N SER A 202 -14.28 4.69 10.02
CA SER A 202 -13.97 3.84 8.89
C SER A 202 -12.67 4.25 8.19
N GLY A 203 -11.98 3.26 7.62
CA GLY A 203 -10.72 3.43 6.93
C GLY A 203 -9.59 3.79 7.88
N GLY A 204 -9.06 2.81 8.63
CA GLY A 204 -7.99 3.04 9.62
C GLY A 204 -6.81 3.79 9.04
N ALA A 205 -6.41 3.48 7.81
CA ALA A 205 -5.45 4.27 7.06
C ALA A 205 -6.13 5.19 6.03
N ILE A 206 -6.98 4.65 5.15
CA ILE A 206 -7.54 5.38 4.00
C ILE A 206 -9.05 5.32 3.98
N TYR A 207 -9.69 6.48 3.81
CA TYR A 207 -11.12 6.64 3.59
C TYR A 207 -11.38 7.32 2.24
N GLY A 208 -11.89 6.55 1.27
CA GLY A 208 -12.30 7.05 -0.05
C GLY A 208 -13.80 7.34 -0.09
N TYR A 209 -14.20 8.62 -0.14
CA TYR A 209 -15.61 9.03 -0.01
C TYR A 209 -16.27 9.51 -1.30
N GLY A 210 -15.58 9.43 -2.43
CA GLY A 210 -16.08 9.93 -3.72
C GLY A 210 -17.18 9.09 -4.35
N GLY A 211 -18.31 8.91 -3.66
CA GLY A 211 -19.43 8.05 -4.06
C GLY A 211 -19.78 8.13 -5.56
N GLY A 212 -19.80 6.99 -6.22
CA GLY A 212 -20.17 6.82 -7.63
C GLY A 212 -19.09 7.12 -8.66
N ILE A 213 -18.14 7.98 -8.37
CA ILE A 213 -16.98 8.29 -9.21
C ILE A 213 -15.65 8.33 -8.42
N GLY A 214 -15.71 8.23 -7.09
CA GLY A 214 -14.53 8.12 -6.25
C GLY A 214 -13.82 6.79 -6.49
N ALA A 215 -12.49 6.83 -6.48
CA ALA A 215 -11.69 5.64 -6.63
C ALA A 215 -10.55 5.64 -5.60
N VAL A 216 -10.30 4.46 -5.05
CA VAL A 216 -9.08 4.19 -4.31
C VAL A 216 -8.26 3.21 -5.14
N ALA A 217 -7.06 3.61 -5.54
CA ALA A 217 -6.13 2.77 -6.27
C ALA A 217 -4.86 2.60 -5.45
N VAL A 218 -4.46 1.36 -5.21
CA VAL A 218 -3.28 1.01 -4.41
C VAL A 218 -2.43 0.03 -5.20
N ASP A 219 -1.16 0.34 -5.36
CA ASP A 219 -0.17 -0.56 -5.98
C ASP A 219 1.09 -0.64 -5.12
N SER A 220 1.67 -1.82 -5.03
CA SER A 220 3.00 -2.07 -4.45
C SER A 220 3.20 -1.49 -3.04
N SER A 221 2.15 -1.52 -2.21
CA SER A 221 2.11 -0.83 -0.92
C SER A 221 1.87 -1.78 0.26
N THR A 222 2.22 -1.33 1.47
CA THR A 222 2.07 -2.10 2.69
C THR A 222 1.17 -1.39 3.68
N PHE A 223 0.22 -2.15 4.25
CA PHE A 223 -0.70 -1.70 5.30
C PHE A 223 -0.53 -2.63 6.51
N GLU A 224 -0.02 -2.09 7.62
CA GLU A 224 0.29 -2.86 8.81
C GLU A 224 -0.41 -2.28 10.04
N ALA A 225 -1.12 -3.12 10.78
CA ALA A 225 -1.71 -2.79 12.08
C ALA A 225 -2.56 -1.49 12.08
N ASN A 226 -3.24 -1.18 10.96
CA ASN A 226 -4.20 -0.07 10.93
C ASN A 226 -5.53 -0.52 11.52
N THR A 227 -6.24 0.37 12.21
CA THR A 227 -7.47 0.05 12.93
C THR A 227 -8.62 0.99 12.58
N ALA A 228 -9.83 0.46 12.47
CA ALA A 228 -11.04 1.25 12.36
C ALA A 228 -12.11 0.72 13.31
N GLN A 229 -13.06 1.57 13.73
CA GLN A 229 -14.16 1.11 14.54
C GLN A 229 -15.08 0.17 13.75
N PHE A 230 -15.50 0.53 12.53
CA PHE A 230 -16.58 -0.16 11.83
C PHE A 230 -16.19 -0.80 10.51
N VAL A 231 -15.59 -0.10 9.55
CA VAL A 231 -15.38 -0.61 8.18
C VAL A 231 -13.98 -0.33 7.68
N GLY A 232 -13.32 -1.41 7.22
CA GLY A 232 -12.00 -1.33 6.60
C GLY A 232 -10.91 -0.91 7.56
N GLY A 233 -10.34 -1.86 8.31
CA GLY A 233 -9.24 -1.59 9.26
C GLY A 233 -8.07 -0.86 8.61
N ALA A 234 -7.77 -1.14 7.34
CA ALA A 234 -6.84 -0.34 6.55
C ALA A 234 -7.58 0.60 5.59
N ILE A 235 -8.45 0.09 4.73
CA ILE A 235 -9.07 0.88 3.65
C ILE A 235 -10.59 0.75 3.69
N ALA A 236 -11.31 1.87 3.69
CA ALA A 236 -12.73 1.94 3.38
C ALA A 236 -12.94 2.74 2.10
N SER A 237 -13.53 2.12 1.06
CA SER A 237 -13.79 2.74 -0.23
C SER A 237 -15.27 2.72 -0.57
N TYR A 238 -15.88 3.89 -0.62
CA TYR A 238 -17.27 4.11 -1.06
C TYR A 238 -17.34 4.49 -2.55
N GLY A 239 -16.63 3.74 -3.35
CA GLY A 239 -16.52 3.87 -4.78
C GLY A 239 -15.77 2.67 -5.37
N SER A 240 -15.17 2.83 -6.54
CA SER A 240 -14.37 1.77 -7.14
C SER A 240 -13.04 1.60 -6.41
N LEU A 241 -12.69 0.36 -6.09
CA LEU A 241 -11.40 -0.02 -5.49
C LEU A 241 -10.53 -0.74 -6.52
N ALA A 242 -9.24 -0.46 -6.52
CA ALA A 242 -8.25 -1.31 -7.15
C ALA A 242 -7.07 -1.51 -6.23
N VAL A 243 -6.71 -2.75 -5.98
CA VAL A 243 -5.55 -3.10 -5.16
C VAL A 243 -4.72 -4.12 -5.92
N ASP A 244 -3.50 -3.74 -6.23
CA ASP A 244 -2.54 -4.60 -6.93
C ASP A 244 -1.27 -4.76 -6.08
N ASN A 245 -0.64 -5.94 -6.14
CA ASN A 245 0.69 -6.19 -5.56
C ASN A 245 0.90 -5.65 -4.14
N SER A 246 -0.09 -5.69 -3.27
CA SER A 246 -0.01 -5.03 -1.96
C SER A 246 -0.13 -6.01 -0.80
N THR A 247 0.44 -5.63 0.35
CA THR A 247 0.51 -6.47 1.54
C THR A 247 -0.27 -5.83 2.69
N PHE A 248 -1.21 -6.59 3.28
CA PHE A 248 -2.06 -6.19 4.40
C PHE A 248 -1.84 -7.14 5.58
N VAL A 249 -1.25 -6.65 6.67
CA VAL A 249 -0.90 -7.47 7.83
C VAL A 249 -1.47 -6.88 9.11
N GLY A 250 -2.23 -7.69 9.86
CA GLY A 250 -2.69 -7.33 11.20
C GLY A 250 -3.61 -6.12 11.27
N ASN A 251 -4.28 -5.76 10.16
CA ASN A 251 -5.26 -4.68 10.18
C ASN A 251 -6.58 -5.17 10.80
N SER A 252 -7.31 -4.30 11.49
CA SER A 252 -8.50 -4.75 12.22
C SER A 252 -9.63 -3.72 12.26
N THR A 253 -10.86 -4.23 12.35
CA THR A 253 -12.01 -3.48 12.84
C THR A 253 -12.36 -3.93 14.25
N GLU A 254 -12.77 -3.00 15.14
CA GLU A 254 -12.86 -3.27 16.58
C GLU A 254 -14.28 -3.52 17.09
N ASP A 255 -15.31 -2.89 16.51
CA ASP A 255 -16.71 -3.02 16.94
C ASP A 255 -17.27 -4.42 16.67
N GLU A 256 -18.19 -4.89 17.50
CA GLU A 256 -18.85 -6.20 17.32
C GLU A 256 -19.64 -6.31 15.99
N PHE A 257 -19.89 -5.20 15.31
CA PHE A 257 -20.45 -5.13 13.95
C PHE A 257 -19.40 -4.69 12.90
N GLY A 258 -18.13 -4.58 13.32
CA GLY A 258 -17.03 -4.14 12.46
C GLY A 258 -16.77 -5.14 11.33
N GLN A 259 -16.55 -4.66 10.11
CA GLN A 259 -16.42 -5.48 8.91
C GLN A 259 -15.24 -5.08 8.04
N GLY A 260 -14.62 -6.09 7.40
CA GLY A 260 -13.46 -5.87 6.55
C GLY A 260 -12.22 -5.48 7.35
N GLY A 261 -11.62 -6.43 8.08
CA GLY A 261 -10.43 -6.19 8.91
C GLY A 261 -9.33 -5.48 8.15
N ALA A 262 -9.12 -5.79 6.86
CA ALA A 262 -8.25 -5.01 6.01
C ALA A 262 -9.03 -4.00 5.15
N ILE A 263 -10.02 -4.45 4.38
CA ILE A 263 -10.68 -3.64 3.35
C ILE A 263 -12.20 -3.71 3.48
N GLY A 264 -12.87 -2.56 3.42
CA GLY A 264 -14.29 -2.43 3.13
C GLY A 264 -14.49 -1.71 1.80
N ALA A 265 -15.24 -2.31 0.85
CA ALA A 265 -15.42 -1.74 -0.47
C ALA A 265 -16.81 -2.02 -1.06
N GLU A 266 -17.20 -1.25 -2.09
CA GLU A 266 -18.41 -1.49 -2.85
C GLU A 266 -18.15 -2.35 -4.09
N SER A 267 -17.09 -2.07 -4.84
CA SER A 267 -16.78 -2.74 -6.11
C SER A 267 -15.30 -2.61 -6.47
N GLY A 268 -14.85 -3.37 -7.44
CA GLY A 268 -13.51 -3.21 -8.01
C GLY A 268 -12.71 -4.48 -8.22
N THR A 269 -11.40 -4.40 -8.01
CA THR A 269 -10.46 -5.50 -8.22
C THR A 269 -9.43 -5.57 -7.09
N VAL A 270 -9.06 -6.79 -6.72
CA VAL A 270 -7.93 -7.05 -5.81
C VAL A 270 -7.09 -8.16 -6.42
N PHE A 271 -5.89 -7.82 -6.89
CA PHE A 271 -5.04 -8.74 -7.62
C PHE A 271 -3.68 -8.94 -6.95
N GLN A 272 -3.23 -10.18 -6.91
CA GLN A 272 -1.89 -10.61 -6.49
C GLN A 272 -1.42 -9.91 -5.20
N SER A 273 -2.34 -9.80 -4.24
CA SER A 273 -2.10 -9.16 -2.94
C SER A 273 -2.11 -10.19 -1.80
N THR A 274 -1.43 -9.85 -0.71
CA THR A 274 -1.28 -10.73 0.46
C THR A 274 -2.02 -10.17 1.65
N PHE A 275 -2.90 -10.96 2.25
CA PHE A 275 -3.66 -10.66 3.47
C PHE A 275 -3.25 -11.65 4.55
N LEU A 276 -2.66 -11.17 5.64
CA LEU A 276 -2.15 -11.99 6.72
C LEU A 276 -2.60 -11.43 8.08
N ASP A 277 -3.19 -12.30 8.92
CA ASP A 277 -3.58 -11.98 10.31
C ASP A 277 -4.48 -10.73 10.45
N ASN A 278 -5.27 -10.39 9.41
CA ASN A 278 -6.27 -9.35 9.54
C ASN A 278 -7.51 -9.89 10.28
N SER A 279 -8.23 -9.02 10.98
CA SER A 279 -9.37 -9.44 11.81
C SER A 279 -10.51 -8.43 11.81
N SER A 280 -11.73 -8.92 11.96
CA SER A 280 -12.91 -8.07 12.15
C SER A 280 -13.57 -8.34 13.50
N GLY A 281 -14.12 -7.31 14.12
CA GLY A 281 -14.81 -7.44 15.40
C GLY A 281 -16.06 -8.31 15.32
N SER A 282 -16.73 -8.38 14.15
CA SER A 282 -17.88 -9.26 13.91
C SER A 282 -17.51 -10.75 13.77
N GLY A 283 -16.23 -11.09 13.60
CA GLY A 283 -15.77 -12.42 13.24
C GLY A 283 -16.10 -12.84 11.80
N SER A 284 -16.52 -11.90 10.96
CA SER A 284 -16.78 -12.10 9.52
C SER A 284 -16.00 -11.06 8.72
N ALA A 285 -15.63 -11.36 7.47
CA ALA A 285 -14.82 -10.49 6.63
C ALA A 285 -13.48 -10.11 7.29
N ALA A 286 -12.75 -11.07 7.79
CA ALA A 286 -11.44 -10.80 8.39
C ALA A 286 -10.52 -10.03 7.44
N SER A 287 -10.64 -10.24 6.12
CA SER A 287 -9.86 -9.51 5.12
C SER A 287 -10.68 -8.49 4.35
N ILE A 288 -11.74 -8.91 3.62
CA ILE A 288 -12.48 -8.01 2.73
C ILE A 288 -13.98 -8.10 2.96
N TYR A 289 -14.60 -6.96 3.23
CA TYR A 289 -16.04 -6.74 3.27
C TYR A 289 -16.52 -6.04 2.01
N LYS A 290 -17.64 -6.51 1.46
CA LYS A 290 -18.29 -5.96 0.28
C LYS A 290 -19.72 -5.54 0.59
N SER A 291 -20.03 -4.25 0.47
CA SER A 291 -21.28 -3.63 0.91
C SER A 291 -22.34 -3.47 -0.19
N SER A 292 -22.11 -3.93 -1.41
CA SER A 292 -23.04 -3.70 -2.54
C SER A 292 -23.16 -4.92 -3.45
N ASP A 293 -24.16 -4.90 -4.35
CA ASP A 293 -24.37 -5.95 -5.35
C ASP A 293 -23.48 -5.80 -6.60
N THR A 294 -22.66 -4.73 -6.69
CA THR A 294 -21.70 -4.54 -7.79
C THR A 294 -20.52 -5.51 -7.67
N GLU A 295 -19.88 -5.83 -8.78
CA GLU A 295 -18.82 -6.82 -8.82
C GLU A 295 -17.53 -6.33 -8.12
N LEU A 296 -16.92 -7.23 -7.34
CA LEU A 296 -15.55 -7.12 -6.86
C LEU A 296 -14.82 -8.42 -7.22
N THR A 297 -13.80 -8.30 -8.06
CA THR A 297 -13.08 -9.44 -8.64
C THR A 297 -11.77 -9.69 -7.90
N LEU A 298 -11.50 -10.96 -7.57
CA LEU A 298 -10.31 -11.42 -6.87
C LEU A 298 -9.45 -12.32 -7.77
N ARG A 299 -8.14 -12.09 -7.83
CA ARG A 299 -7.22 -12.92 -8.59
C ARG A 299 -5.85 -13.02 -7.95
N GLY A 300 -5.38 -14.24 -7.78
CA GLY A 300 -4.01 -14.49 -7.33
C GLY A 300 -3.69 -13.96 -5.94
N ASN A 301 -4.67 -13.82 -5.06
CA ASN A 301 -4.46 -13.33 -3.71
C ASN A 301 -4.14 -14.46 -2.73
N ILE A 302 -3.51 -14.10 -1.62
CA ILE A 302 -3.34 -14.99 -0.46
C ILE A 302 -4.11 -14.42 0.72
N PHE A 303 -5.00 -15.24 1.29
CA PHE A 303 -5.77 -14.96 2.49
C PHE A 303 -5.38 -15.94 3.59
N ALA A 304 -4.68 -15.47 4.62
CA ALA A 304 -4.07 -16.33 5.63
C ALA A 304 -4.13 -15.75 7.05
N GLY A 305 -3.98 -16.64 8.04
CA GLY A 305 -3.82 -16.28 9.45
C GLY A 305 -5.12 -16.17 10.25
N SER A 306 -6.26 -15.89 9.61
CA SER A 306 -7.56 -15.91 10.28
C SER A 306 -8.15 -17.33 10.30
N VAL A 307 -8.93 -17.63 11.35
CA VAL A 307 -9.81 -18.80 11.42
C VAL A 307 -11.24 -18.47 11.01
N ASP A 308 -11.54 -17.19 10.92
CA ASP A 308 -12.82 -16.64 10.52
C ASP A 308 -12.88 -16.46 8.99
N GLU A 309 -14.08 -16.25 8.45
CA GLU A 309 -14.30 -15.97 7.04
C GLU A 309 -13.48 -14.75 6.58
N HIS A 310 -12.68 -14.92 5.54
CA HIS A 310 -11.89 -13.81 4.97
C HIS A 310 -12.74 -12.84 4.14
N LEU A 311 -13.78 -13.36 3.48
CA LEU A 311 -14.61 -12.62 2.54
C LEU A 311 -16.06 -12.64 3.01
N PHE A 312 -16.67 -11.48 3.19
CA PHE A 312 -18.10 -11.38 3.47
C PHE A 312 -18.75 -10.29 2.60
N ALA A 313 -19.89 -10.64 2.00
CA ALA A 313 -20.66 -9.73 1.17
C ALA A 313 -22.10 -9.58 1.70
N ASP A 314 -22.57 -8.34 1.81
CA ASP A 314 -23.96 -8.06 2.18
C ASP A 314 -24.94 -8.41 1.05
N GLY A 315 -26.13 -8.88 1.45
CA GLY A 315 -27.23 -9.10 0.53
C GLY A 315 -27.00 -10.26 -0.44
N THR A 316 -27.21 -10.01 -1.74
CA THR A 316 -27.01 -10.98 -2.81
C THR A 316 -25.69 -10.83 -3.53
N GLY A 317 -24.85 -9.86 -3.10
CA GLY A 317 -23.52 -9.62 -3.64
C GLY A 317 -22.58 -10.80 -3.40
N GLN A 318 -21.72 -11.08 -4.36
CA GLN A 318 -20.67 -12.08 -4.25
C GLN A 318 -19.37 -11.53 -4.82
N PHE A 319 -18.25 -12.09 -4.36
CA PHE A 319 -16.94 -11.86 -4.98
C PHE A 319 -16.80 -12.75 -6.21
N ALA A 320 -16.30 -12.21 -7.31
CA ALA A 320 -15.97 -13.00 -8.49
C ALA A 320 -14.55 -13.57 -8.37
N ASP A 321 -14.41 -14.90 -8.49
CA ASP A 321 -13.11 -15.55 -8.50
C ASP A 321 -12.54 -15.63 -9.92
N ALA A 322 -11.44 -14.92 -10.15
CA ALA A 322 -10.67 -14.98 -11.41
C ALA A 322 -9.47 -15.96 -11.34
N GLY A 323 -9.38 -16.75 -10.29
CA GLY A 323 -8.44 -17.86 -10.12
C GLY A 323 -7.12 -17.51 -9.42
N GLY A 324 -6.43 -18.56 -8.98
CA GLY A 324 -5.14 -18.44 -8.29
C GLY A 324 -5.22 -17.89 -6.88
N ASN A 325 -6.42 -17.74 -6.28
CA ASN A 325 -6.57 -17.31 -4.91
C ASN A 325 -6.28 -18.48 -3.93
N LEU A 326 -5.65 -18.19 -2.80
CA LEU A 326 -5.28 -19.15 -1.77
C LEU A 326 -5.88 -18.74 -0.43
N PHE A 327 -6.53 -19.72 0.25
CA PHE A 327 -7.20 -19.51 1.53
C PHE A 327 -6.71 -20.50 2.58
N THR A 328 -6.54 -20.04 3.82
CA THR A 328 -6.35 -20.92 4.99
C THR A 328 -7.67 -21.45 5.56
N THR A 329 -8.79 -20.90 5.13
CA THR A 329 -10.17 -21.33 5.43
C THR A 329 -10.69 -22.34 4.40
N SER A 330 -11.85 -22.97 4.65
CA SER A 330 -12.48 -23.88 3.71
C SER A 330 -13.33 -23.14 2.67
N GLU A 331 -13.59 -23.78 1.53
CA GLU A 331 -14.52 -23.24 0.53
C GLU A 331 -15.92 -22.99 1.14
N ALA A 332 -16.36 -23.85 2.05
CA ALA A 332 -17.65 -23.69 2.72
C ALA A 332 -17.67 -22.48 3.66
N THR A 333 -16.52 -22.08 4.22
CA THR A 333 -16.37 -20.88 5.03
C THR A 333 -16.41 -19.64 4.16
N GLU A 334 -15.79 -19.66 2.97
CA GLU A 334 -15.77 -18.55 2.03
C GLU A 334 -17.05 -18.51 1.16
N SER A 335 -18.21 -18.54 1.79
CA SER A 335 -19.52 -18.65 1.13
C SER A 335 -19.87 -17.47 0.23
N SER A 336 -19.25 -16.33 0.42
CA SER A 336 -19.40 -15.11 -0.41
C SER A 336 -18.62 -15.16 -1.73
N LEU A 337 -17.75 -16.16 -1.94
CA LEU A 337 -16.99 -16.33 -3.17
C LEU A 337 -17.79 -17.11 -4.23
N SER A 338 -17.86 -16.60 -5.45
CA SER A 338 -18.60 -17.23 -6.56
C SER A 338 -17.71 -17.50 -7.77
N GLY A 339 -18.11 -18.50 -8.56
CA GLY A 339 -17.41 -18.88 -9.78
C GLY A 339 -16.02 -19.47 -9.50
N VAL A 340 -15.87 -20.20 -8.38
CA VAL A 340 -14.59 -20.77 -7.92
C VAL A 340 -13.84 -21.48 -9.05
N GLN A 341 -12.60 -21.07 -9.30
CA GLN A 341 -11.75 -21.59 -10.35
C GLN A 341 -10.92 -22.78 -9.86
N PRO A 342 -10.54 -23.74 -10.73
CA PRO A 342 -9.73 -24.88 -10.36
C PRO A 342 -8.35 -24.55 -9.79
N SER A 343 -7.83 -23.36 -10.05
CA SER A 343 -6.56 -22.84 -9.51
C SER A 343 -6.69 -22.20 -8.12
N THR A 344 -7.92 -22.04 -7.62
CA THR A 344 -8.16 -21.52 -6.26
C THR A 344 -8.07 -22.64 -5.25
N LEU A 345 -7.28 -22.46 -4.19
CA LEU A 345 -6.96 -23.48 -3.20
C LEU A 345 -7.47 -23.08 -1.81
N PHE A 346 -8.03 -24.04 -1.09
CA PHE A 346 -8.58 -23.88 0.25
C PHE A 346 -7.90 -24.83 1.26
N ASP A 347 -8.23 -24.68 2.54
CA ASP A 347 -7.75 -25.52 3.65
C ASP A 347 -6.21 -25.56 3.76
N LEU A 348 -5.53 -24.49 3.36
CA LEU A 348 -4.08 -24.37 3.47
C LEU A 348 -3.70 -23.96 4.90
N THR A 349 -2.46 -24.23 5.30
CA THR A 349 -1.91 -23.67 6.54
C THR A 349 -1.02 -22.46 6.24
N THR A 350 -1.02 -21.46 7.11
CA THR A 350 -0.15 -20.30 6.98
C THR A 350 1.32 -20.70 6.81
N LEU A 351 1.80 -21.69 7.56
CA LEU A 351 3.16 -22.23 7.43
C LEU A 351 3.41 -22.97 6.11
N ALA A 352 2.35 -23.48 5.46
CA ALA A 352 2.47 -24.10 4.13
C ALA A 352 2.60 -23.07 3.02
N ILE A 353 2.25 -21.81 3.27
CA ILE A 353 2.31 -20.73 2.28
C ILE A 353 3.59 -19.89 2.47
N PHE A 354 3.93 -19.52 3.71
CA PHE A 354 4.97 -18.56 4.02
C PHE A 354 6.15 -19.15 4.80
N ASN A 355 7.33 -18.59 4.59
CA ASN A 355 8.51 -18.91 5.39
C ASN A 355 8.54 -18.04 6.66
N GLY A 356 7.86 -18.50 7.71
CA GLY A 356 7.81 -17.79 8.99
C GLY A 356 6.67 -16.78 9.13
N ALA A 357 5.88 -16.53 8.08
CA ALA A 357 4.70 -15.66 8.08
C ALA A 357 4.93 -14.29 8.75
N THR A 358 6.03 -13.63 8.44
CA THR A 358 6.38 -12.32 9.00
C THR A 358 6.64 -11.30 7.92
N LEU A 359 6.15 -10.08 8.15
CA LEU A 359 6.46 -8.92 7.34
C LEU A 359 7.95 -8.59 7.48
N ALA A 360 8.66 -8.40 6.38
CA ALA A 360 10.09 -8.14 6.38
C ALA A 360 10.53 -7.32 5.15
N ASP A 361 11.71 -6.72 5.26
CA ASP A 361 12.42 -6.17 4.11
C ASP A 361 12.96 -7.31 3.23
N ASN A 362 12.22 -7.62 2.19
CA ASN A 362 12.58 -8.61 1.18
C ASN A 362 13.10 -7.97 -0.11
N GLY A 363 13.50 -6.71 -0.04
CA GLY A 363 13.85 -5.83 -1.16
C GLY A 363 12.62 -5.09 -1.71
N GLY A 364 12.87 -4.03 -2.49
CA GLY A 364 11.81 -3.15 -2.99
C GLY A 364 11.53 -1.97 -2.06
N PRO A 365 10.52 -1.15 -2.39
CA PRO A 365 10.22 0.07 -1.65
C PRO A 365 9.48 -0.15 -0.33
N THR A 366 8.79 -1.29 -0.19
CA THR A 366 7.93 -1.59 0.96
C THR A 366 8.13 -3.03 1.43
N TYR A 367 7.76 -3.33 2.67
CA TYR A 367 7.90 -4.67 3.26
C TYR A 367 6.89 -5.65 2.68
N THR A 368 7.27 -6.93 2.59
CA THR A 368 6.44 -8.02 2.08
C THR A 368 6.51 -9.25 2.97
N VAL A 369 5.64 -10.23 2.75
CA VAL A 369 5.71 -11.56 3.37
C VAL A 369 6.25 -12.55 2.34
N ALA A 370 7.42 -13.11 2.59
CA ALA A 370 8.10 -13.97 1.62
C ALA A 370 7.50 -15.37 1.53
N LEU A 371 7.38 -15.90 0.31
CA LEU A 371 7.09 -17.31 0.06
C LEU A 371 8.33 -18.17 0.31
N TYR A 372 8.14 -19.45 0.65
CA TYR A 372 9.25 -20.40 0.73
C TYR A 372 9.27 -21.34 -0.49
N ALA A 373 10.39 -22.01 -0.75
CA ALA A 373 10.65 -22.84 -1.95
C ALA A 373 9.70 -24.02 -2.18
N GLY A 374 8.76 -24.29 -1.29
CA GLY A 374 7.76 -25.36 -1.42
C GLY A 374 6.33 -24.84 -1.31
N SER A 375 6.15 -23.54 -1.33
CA SER A 375 4.84 -22.91 -1.18
C SER A 375 3.88 -23.30 -2.30
N PRO A 376 2.62 -23.65 -2.00
CA PRO A 376 1.58 -23.85 -3.01
C PRO A 376 1.22 -22.57 -3.77
N ALA A 377 1.65 -21.40 -3.30
CA ALA A 377 1.46 -20.13 -3.98
C ALA A 377 2.35 -19.97 -5.22
N ILE A 378 3.43 -20.77 -5.32
CA ILE A 378 4.37 -20.69 -6.46
C ILE A 378 3.69 -21.20 -7.73
N ASN A 379 3.65 -20.36 -8.76
CA ASN A 379 2.98 -20.59 -10.05
C ASN A 379 1.47 -20.91 -9.91
N ALA A 380 0.80 -20.37 -8.91
CA ALA A 380 -0.61 -20.62 -8.69
C ALA A 380 -1.54 -19.76 -9.58
N VAL A 381 -1.07 -18.64 -10.07
CA VAL A 381 -1.85 -17.71 -10.91
C VAL A 381 -1.69 -18.07 -12.38
N PRO A 382 -2.79 -18.50 -13.05
CA PRO A 382 -2.74 -18.82 -14.48
C PRO A 382 -2.38 -17.63 -15.36
N ALA A 383 -1.76 -17.89 -16.50
CA ALA A 383 -1.46 -16.88 -17.50
C ALA A 383 -2.73 -16.14 -17.97
N ASP A 384 -2.64 -14.83 -18.06
CA ASP A 384 -3.74 -13.95 -18.46
C ASP A 384 -3.14 -12.69 -19.11
N PRO A 385 -3.73 -12.16 -20.20
CA PRO A 385 -3.21 -10.96 -20.85
C PRO A 385 -3.20 -9.70 -19.95
N ASP A 386 -4.03 -9.69 -18.89
CA ASP A 386 -4.09 -8.60 -17.93
C ASP A 386 -3.29 -8.88 -16.64
N SER A 387 -2.39 -9.89 -16.66
CA SER A 387 -1.50 -10.23 -15.54
C SER A 387 -0.55 -9.09 -15.21
N LEU A 388 -0.31 -8.90 -13.91
CA LEU A 388 0.70 -7.97 -13.42
C LEU A 388 2.10 -8.46 -13.87
N THR A 389 2.93 -7.53 -14.32
CA THR A 389 4.25 -7.87 -14.91
C THR A 389 5.38 -7.87 -13.88
N VAL A 390 5.15 -7.29 -12.73
CA VAL A 390 6.10 -7.25 -11.61
C VAL A 390 5.37 -7.52 -10.28
N ASP A 391 6.10 -7.91 -9.25
CA ASP A 391 5.60 -8.03 -7.89
C ASP A 391 5.77 -6.71 -7.10
N GLN A 392 5.35 -6.67 -5.83
CA GLN A 392 5.44 -5.50 -4.96
C GLN A 392 6.86 -4.93 -4.86
N ARG A 393 7.88 -5.73 -5.07
CA ARG A 393 9.29 -5.34 -5.01
C ARG A 393 9.87 -4.90 -6.36
N GLY A 394 9.08 -5.00 -7.44
CA GLY A 394 9.53 -4.79 -8.82
C GLY A 394 10.21 -6.01 -9.44
N VAL A 395 10.11 -7.19 -8.83
CA VAL A 395 10.61 -8.44 -9.41
C VAL A 395 9.67 -8.88 -10.52
N ALA A 396 10.24 -9.22 -11.70
CA ALA A 396 9.46 -9.61 -12.86
C ALA A 396 8.65 -10.89 -12.60
N ARG A 397 7.36 -10.86 -12.96
CA ARG A 397 6.46 -12.01 -12.92
C ARG A 397 6.45 -12.70 -14.28
N PRO A 398 6.58 -14.04 -14.32
CA PRO A 398 6.35 -14.82 -15.54
C PRO A 398 4.85 -14.88 -15.91
N ASP A 399 4.53 -15.42 -17.10
CA ASP A 399 3.14 -15.57 -17.55
C ASP A 399 2.27 -16.39 -16.56
N VAL A 400 2.84 -17.42 -15.96
CA VAL A 400 2.27 -18.14 -14.81
C VAL A 400 3.03 -17.69 -13.59
N SER A 401 2.40 -16.90 -12.75
CA SER A 401 3.06 -16.21 -11.64
C SER A 401 2.62 -16.75 -10.28
N ASP A 402 3.29 -16.26 -9.24
CA ASP A 402 2.96 -16.64 -7.87
C ASP A 402 1.73 -15.85 -7.39
N ALA A 403 0.97 -16.46 -6.49
CA ALA A 403 -0.07 -15.77 -5.76
C ALA A 403 0.54 -14.87 -4.67
N GLY A 404 -0.19 -13.79 -4.34
CA GLY A 404 0.24 -12.81 -3.37
C GLY A 404 1.18 -11.73 -3.95
N ALA A 405 1.60 -10.84 -3.08
CA ALA A 405 2.40 -9.67 -3.41
C ALA A 405 3.89 -9.96 -3.69
N TYR A 406 4.32 -11.20 -3.47
CA TYR A 406 5.72 -11.63 -3.54
C TYR A 406 5.91 -12.72 -4.60
N GLU A 407 6.77 -12.49 -5.60
CA GLU A 407 7.20 -13.50 -6.58
C GLU A 407 8.45 -14.23 -6.05
N PHE A 408 8.38 -15.56 -5.92
CA PHE A 408 9.49 -16.37 -5.44
C PHE A 408 10.56 -16.52 -6.51
N VAL A 409 11.75 -16.05 -6.23
CA VAL A 409 12.92 -16.26 -7.10
C VAL A 409 13.79 -17.34 -6.48
N ALA A 410 13.92 -18.46 -7.16
CA ALA A 410 14.80 -19.52 -6.69
C ALA A 410 16.25 -19.00 -6.60
N PRO A 411 16.95 -19.23 -5.47
CA PRO A 411 18.34 -18.81 -5.37
C PRO A 411 19.19 -19.48 -6.46
N VAL A 412 19.78 -18.67 -7.33
CA VAL A 412 20.75 -19.17 -8.30
C VAL A 412 21.97 -19.60 -7.50
N LEU A 413 22.18 -20.91 -7.40
CA LEU A 413 23.44 -21.43 -6.87
C LEU A 413 24.56 -20.85 -7.75
N ALA A 414 25.43 -20.03 -7.15
CA ALA A 414 26.62 -19.57 -7.85
C ALA A 414 27.28 -20.80 -8.47
N ALA A 415 27.49 -20.79 -9.79
CA ALA A 415 28.21 -21.85 -10.44
C ALA A 415 29.60 -21.89 -9.79
N THR A 416 29.75 -22.76 -8.80
CA THR A 416 31.06 -23.07 -8.24
C THR A 416 31.85 -23.59 -9.39
N GLY A 417 32.82 -22.78 -9.87
CA GLY A 417 33.67 -23.12 -11.00
C GLY A 417 34.14 -24.55 -10.80
N SER A 418 34.15 -25.32 -11.84
CA SER A 418 34.49 -26.75 -11.87
C SER A 418 35.67 -27.02 -10.91
N VAL A 419 35.35 -27.60 -9.75
CA VAL A 419 36.38 -28.11 -8.83
C VAL A 419 37.12 -29.18 -9.66
N PRO A 420 38.42 -29.08 -9.87
CA PRO A 420 39.15 -30.14 -10.59
C PRO A 420 38.80 -31.48 -9.95
N SER A 421 38.34 -32.43 -10.76
CA SER A 421 37.82 -33.73 -10.33
C SER A 421 38.75 -34.55 -9.41
N GLY A 422 39.96 -34.09 -9.15
CA GLY A 422 40.92 -34.68 -8.21
C GLY A 422 40.65 -34.33 -6.73
N ILE A 423 39.88 -33.28 -6.40
CA ILE A 423 39.66 -32.87 -5.00
C ILE A 423 38.36 -33.46 -4.44
N LEU A 424 37.35 -33.78 -5.26
CA LEU A 424 36.11 -34.39 -4.81
C LEU A 424 36.27 -35.85 -4.34
N GLY A 425 37.28 -36.56 -4.81
CA GLY A 425 37.58 -37.93 -4.35
C GLY A 425 38.05 -38.01 -2.92
N GLY A 426 38.75 -36.98 -2.42
CA GLY A 426 39.31 -36.93 -1.07
C GLY A 426 38.30 -36.58 0.02
N ALA A 427 37.40 -35.64 -0.27
CA ALA A 427 36.41 -35.17 0.70
C ALA A 427 35.24 -36.18 0.90
N ALA A 428 34.82 -36.87 -0.16
CA ALA A 428 33.82 -37.93 -0.07
C ALA A 428 34.34 -39.18 0.67
N ALA A 429 35.64 -39.52 0.52
CA ALA A 429 36.26 -40.62 1.25
C ALA A 429 36.40 -40.32 2.74
N LEU A 430 36.64 -39.09 3.15
CA LEU A 430 36.72 -38.66 4.55
C LEU A 430 35.33 -38.67 5.26
N LEU A 431 34.25 -38.31 4.57
CA LEU A 431 32.89 -38.36 5.11
C LEU A 431 32.37 -39.79 5.24
N LEU A 432 32.71 -40.68 4.31
CA LEU A 432 32.36 -42.10 4.41
C LEU A 432 33.17 -42.81 5.50
N GLY A 433 34.44 -42.42 5.71
CA GLY A 433 35.30 -42.93 6.78
C GLY A 433 34.79 -42.54 8.17
N ALA A 434 34.35 -41.30 8.37
CA ALA A 434 33.82 -40.82 9.63
C ALA A 434 32.45 -41.47 9.98
N GLY A 435 31.59 -41.70 8.99
CA GLY A 435 30.31 -42.39 9.16
C GLY A 435 30.49 -43.86 9.55
N ALA A 436 31.46 -44.57 8.95
CA ALA A 436 31.76 -45.97 9.28
C ALA A 436 32.35 -46.15 10.68
N LEU A 437 33.16 -45.14 11.16
CA LEU A 437 33.74 -45.16 12.49
C LEU A 437 32.65 -44.94 13.58
N ALA A 438 31.67 -44.04 13.33
CA ALA A 438 30.58 -43.76 14.24
C ALA A 438 29.65 -44.97 14.41
N VAL A 439 29.33 -45.71 13.33
CA VAL A 439 28.53 -46.93 13.39
C VAL A 439 29.29 -48.09 14.07
N GLY A 440 30.60 -48.17 13.91
CA GLY A 440 31.46 -49.16 14.59
C GLY A 440 31.51 -48.96 16.10
N LEU A 441 31.60 -47.72 16.59
CA LEU A 441 31.59 -47.42 18.01
C LEU A 441 30.23 -47.62 18.69
N ALA A 442 29.14 -47.31 18.01
CA ALA A 442 27.78 -47.55 18.52
C ALA A 442 27.46 -49.06 18.67
N ARG A 443 27.96 -49.92 17.79
CA ARG A 443 27.77 -51.38 17.91
C ARG A 443 28.63 -52.02 19.03
N ARG A 444 29.74 -51.38 19.45
CA ARG A 444 30.53 -51.90 20.57
C ARG A 444 29.92 -51.56 21.94
N ALA A 445 29.21 -50.45 22.07
CA ALA A 445 28.53 -50.06 23.31
C ALA A 445 27.32 -50.93 23.68
N VAL A 446 26.69 -51.61 22.71
CA VAL A 446 25.51 -52.51 22.96
C VAL A 446 25.90 -53.92 23.37
N ARG A 447 27.18 -54.32 23.32
CA ARG A 447 27.64 -55.65 23.69
C ARG A 447 28.22 -55.79 25.11
N THR A 448 28.21 -54.70 25.93
CA THR A 448 28.72 -54.71 27.31
C THR A 448 27.67 -54.25 28.33
N ARG A 449 26.45 -54.77 28.19
CA ARG A 449 25.45 -54.85 29.28
C ARG A 449 24.71 -56.17 29.22
#